data_a700ea039dd03657c5881b3b7a0ca94d
#
_entry.id   a700ea039dd03657c5881b3b7a0ca94d
#
_cell.length_a   1.000
_cell.length_b   1.000
_cell.length_c   1.000
_cell.angle_alpha   90.00
_cell.angle_beta   90.00
_cell.angle_gamma   90.00
#
_symmetry.space_group_name_H-M   'P 1'
#
loop_
_entity.id
_entity.type
_entity.pdbx_description
1 polymer ?
#
loop_
_entity_poly.entity_id
_entity_poly.type
_entity_poly.pdbx_seq_one_letter_code
_entity_poly.pdbx_strand_id
1 'polypeptide(L)'
;MHTYKNPIIKHSDAYNTADPYVLRHDGYYYHCYGNETGVYITKAKELWDIGDGETIQVYDCSQEGALPSWFAPELHRLDWKWYIYAAPNYDRWLHVMTVLECDGESPCGRYENRGMMRGLENKWSIDGTILTYGGERYFVWTSCAELYIAKMADPYSITGKVTVLTKPEYAFETRVGLVNEGPAVLYKNDKIHIAYSANDSRDDAYCLGLLTFCGGDILEASNWTKSEHAVFEQTAEIFGPGHCSFTTVTKGGEEIDYIVYHANLVSGSGWNGRNVFVQPFTWDADDMPVFGKPQFEEE
;
A
#
# COMPACT_ATOMS: atom_id res chain seq x y z
N MET A 1 9.49 -14.56 23.77
CA MET A 1 9.48 -13.55 22.71
C MET A 1 8.93 -14.25 21.47
N HIS A 2 7.83 -13.77 20.90
CA HIS A 2 7.41 -14.25 19.58
C HIS A 2 8.33 -13.63 18.55
N THR A 3 9.15 -14.41 17.91
CA THR A 3 9.94 -14.05 16.74
C THR A 3 9.14 -14.44 15.50
N TYR A 4 8.94 -13.52 14.56
CA TYR A 4 8.34 -13.87 13.27
C TYR A 4 9.36 -14.60 12.38
N LYS A 5 8.84 -15.32 11.43
CA LYS A 5 9.61 -15.94 10.35
C LYS A 5 8.97 -15.60 9.02
N ASN A 6 9.71 -14.86 8.20
CA ASN A 6 9.28 -14.50 6.84
C ASN A 6 9.45 -15.67 5.84
N PRO A 7 8.60 -15.72 4.84
CA PRO A 7 7.41 -14.88 4.66
C PRO A 7 6.28 -15.28 5.63
N ILE A 8 5.55 -14.28 6.12
CA ILE A 8 4.38 -14.49 7.00
C ILE A 8 3.15 -14.99 6.23
N ILE A 9 3.08 -14.69 4.92
CA ILE A 9 2.11 -15.28 4.00
C ILE A 9 2.89 -15.79 2.77
N LYS A 10 2.76 -17.07 2.49
CA LYS A 10 3.36 -17.68 1.29
C LYS A 10 2.40 -17.58 0.11
N HIS A 11 2.97 -17.37 -1.06
CA HIS A 11 2.22 -17.41 -2.31
C HIS A 11 1.43 -18.70 -2.46
N SER A 12 0.18 -18.59 -2.86
CA SER A 12 -0.68 -19.71 -3.23
C SER A 12 -1.76 -19.24 -4.19
N ASP A 13 -2.33 -20.15 -4.98
CA ASP A 13 -3.45 -19.84 -5.89
C ASP A 13 -4.71 -19.37 -5.15
N ALA A 14 -4.82 -19.67 -3.87
CA ALA A 14 -5.98 -19.34 -3.04
C ALA A 14 -5.86 -17.98 -2.34
N TYR A 15 -4.66 -17.43 -2.24
CA TYR A 15 -4.39 -16.21 -1.46
C TYR A 15 -3.54 -15.22 -2.28
N ASN A 16 -4.07 -14.03 -2.54
CA ASN A 16 -3.29 -13.00 -3.20
C ASN A 16 -2.31 -12.38 -2.20
N THR A 17 -1.03 -12.51 -2.50
CA THR A 17 0.10 -12.01 -1.70
C THR A 17 0.74 -10.76 -2.32
N ALA A 18 0.14 -10.20 -3.35
CA ALA A 18 0.58 -8.93 -3.93
C ALA A 18 0.10 -7.76 -3.08
N ASP A 19 0.84 -6.67 -3.11
CA ASP A 19 0.42 -5.34 -2.67
C ASP A 19 -0.19 -5.34 -1.24
N PRO A 20 0.54 -5.86 -0.22
CA PRO A 20 -0.03 -6.14 1.08
C PRO A 20 -0.35 -4.85 1.84
N TYR A 21 -1.62 -4.67 2.20
CA TYR A 21 -2.06 -3.61 3.08
C TYR A 21 -2.53 -4.17 4.42
N VAL A 22 -1.83 -3.81 5.51
CA VAL A 22 -2.16 -4.28 6.86
C VAL A 22 -2.44 -3.11 7.79
N LEU A 23 -3.64 -3.07 8.33
CA LEU A 23 -4.07 -2.11 9.34
C LEU A 23 -4.18 -2.78 10.71
N ARG A 24 -3.68 -2.12 11.77
CA ARG A 24 -3.94 -2.49 13.15
C ARG A 24 -5.12 -1.69 13.71
N HIS A 25 -6.13 -2.39 14.24
CA HIS A 25 -7.30 -1.77 14.86
C HIS A 25 -7.90 -2.66 15.96
N ASP A 26 -8.27 -2.07 17.10
CA ASP A 26 -8.92 -2.74 18.25
C ASP A 26 -8.23 -4.04 18.68
N GLY A 27 -6.87 -4.04 18.70
CA GLY A 27 -6.06 -5.18 19.13
C GLY A 27 -5.99 -6.34 18.14
N TYR A 28 -6.34 -6.09 16.88
CA TYR A 28 -6.21 -7.02 15.77
C TYR A 28 -5.48 -6.38 14.59
N TYR A 29 -4.92 -7.24 13.73
CA TYR A 29 -4.39 -6.88 12.42
C TYR A 29 -5.37 -7.33 11.35
N TYR A 30 -5.53 -6.49 10.32
CA TYR A 30 -6.43 -6.71 9.19
C TYR A 30 -5.63 -6.58 7.90
N HIS A 31 -5.48 -7.67 7.16
CA HIS A 31 -4.87 -7.68 5.82
C HIS A 31 -5.97 -7.60 4.77
N CYS A 32 -5.98 -6.52 4.00
CA CYS A 32 -6.91 -6.29 2.90
C CYS A 32 -6.25 -6.70 1.58
N TYR A 33 -6.93 -7.53 0.79
CA TYR A 33 -6.44 -7.96 -0.52
C TYR A 33 -7.59 -8.21 -1.50
N GLY A 34 -7.30 -8.11 -2.79
CA GLY A 34 -8.26 -8.34 -3.86
C GLY A 34 -7.84 -9.47 -4.78
N ASN A 35 -8.81 -10.10 -5.44
CA ASN A 35 -8.60 -11.07 -6.51
C ASN A 35 -9.73 -11.03 -7.55
N GLU A 36 -9.82 -12.03 -8.42
CA GLU A 36 -10.84 -12.13 -9.47
C GLU A 36 -12.26 -12.30 -8.92
N THR A 37 -12.43 -12.76 -7.69
CA THR A 37 -13.74 -13.07 -7.10
C THR A 37 -14.21 -12.01 -6.10
N GLY A 38 -13.35 -11.09 -5.68
CA GLY A 38 -13.75 -10.03 -4.78
C GLY A 38 -12.64 -9.39 -3.97
N VAL A 39 -13.04 -8.72 -2.90
CA VAL A 39 -12.15 -8.14 -1.90
C VAL A 39 -12.33 -8.88 -0.59
N TYR A 40 -11.23 -9.20 0.05
CA TYR A 40 -11.14 -10.00 1.26
C TYR A 40 -10.41 -9.27 2.37
N ILE A 41 -10.76 -9.55 3.59
CA ILE A 41 -10.01 -9.14 4.78
C ILE A 41 -9.70 -10.37 5.61
N THR A 42 -8.41 -10.59 5.88
CA THR A 42 -7.96 -11.58 6.86
C THR A 42 -7.65 -10.88 8.17
N LYS A 43 -8.18 -11.43 9.28
CA LYS A 43 -8.05 -10.87 10.62
C LYS A 43 -7.26 -11.81 11.52
N ALA A 44 -6.26 -11.28 12.24
CA ALA A 44 -5.49 -12.02 13.25
C ALA A 44 -5.18 -11.14 14.46
N LYS A 45 -4.82 -11.76 15.60
CA LYS A 45 -4.37 -11.03 16.80
C LYS A 45 -2.92 -10.61 16.73
N GLU A 46 -2.10 -11.42 16.10
CA GLU A 46 -0.67 -11.16 15.91
C GLU A 46 -0.39 -10.91 14.43
N LEU A 47 0.53 -10.00 14.15
CA LEU A 47 0.89 -9.63 12.78
C LEU A 47 1.42 -10.82 11.98
N TRP A 48 2.25 -11.67 12.60
CA TRP A 48 2.85 -12.84 11.96
C TRP A 48 1.91 -14.02 11.78
N ASP A 49 0.75 -14.00 12.42
CA ASP A 49 -0.29 -15.03 12.27
C ASP A 49 -1.34 -14.65 11.21
N ILE A 50 -1.12 -13.52 10.50
CA ILE A 50 -2.11 -12.99 9.55
C ILE A 50 -2.41 -13.97 8.40
N GLY A 51 -1.44 -14.78 7.98
CA GLY A 51 -1.62 -15.78 6.94
C GLY A 51 -2.55 -16.94 7.34
N ASP A 52 -2.66 -17.21 8.64
CA ASP A 52 -3.53 -18.26 9.22
C ASP A 52 -4.80 -17.67 9.87
N GLY A 53 -5.04 -16.37 9.67
CA GLY A 53 -6.15 -15.63 10.26
C GLY A 53 -7.53 -15.99 9.68
N GLU A 54 -8.58 -15.45 10.31
CA GLU A 54 -9.95 -15.57 9.82
C GLU A 54 -10.12 -14.70 8.56
N THR A 55 -10.42 -15.32 7.43
CA THR A 55 -10.64 -14.63 6.14
C THR A 55 -12.12 -14.44 5.86
N ILE A 56 -12.52 -13.22 5.56
CA ILE A 56 -13.88 -12.81 5.24
C ILE A 56 -13.89 -12.16 3.85
N GLN A 57 -14.77 -12.64 2.96
CA GLN A 57 -15.07 -11.94 1.71
C GLN A 57 -16.00 -10.77 2.04
N VAL A 58 -15.47 -9.56 1.97
CA VAL A 58 -16.20 -8.33 2.32
C VAL A 58 -16.91 -7.70 1.12
N TYR A 59 -16.44 -8.01 -0.09
CA TYR A 59 -17.11 -7.63 -1.34
C TYR A 59 -17.01 -8.78 -2.35
N ASP A 60 -18.16 -9.16 -2.94
CA ASP A 60 -18.30 -10.28 -3.87
C ASP A 60 -18.47 -9.77 -5.31
N CYS A 61 -17.53 -10.13 -6.19
CA CYS A 61 -17.54 -9.80 -7.62
C CYS A 61 -18.26 -10.84 -8.49
N SER A 62 -18.80 -11.90 -7.91
CA SER A 62 -19.56 -12.93 -8.67
C SER A 62 -20.96 -12.46 -9.09
N GLN A 63 -21.43 -11.34 -8.54
CA GLN A 63 -22.75 -10.79 -8.81
C GLN A 63 -22.80 -10.16 -10.20
N GLU A 64 -23.94 -10.24 -10.87
CA GLU A 64 -24.14 -9.65 -12.19
C GLU A 64 -23.82 -8.14 -12.20
N GLY A 65 -22.97 -7.72 -13.14
CA GLY A 65 -22.51 -6.34 -13.26
C GLY A 65 -21.40 -5.94 -12.30
N ALA A 66 -20.89 -6.84 -11.46
CA ALA A 66 -19.72 -6.57 -10.65
C ALA A 66 -18.44 -6.56 -11.49
N LEU A 67 -17.47 -5.77 -11.05
CA LEU A 67 -16.19 -5.59 -11.74
C LEU A 67 -15.17 -6.61 -11.22
N PRO A 68 -14.40 -7.27 -12.12
CA PRO A 68 -13.36 -8.21 -11.72
C PRO A 68 -12.01 -7.53 -11.40
N SER A 69 -11.05 -8.32 -10.97
CA SER A 69 -9.63 -7.95 -10.83
C SER A 69 -9.41 -6.68 -9.99
N TRP A 70 -9.62 -6.79 -8.70
CA TRP A 70 -9.42 -5.69 -7.74
C TRP A 70 -7.95 -5.57 -7.33
N PHE A 71 -7.26 -4.54 -7.83
CA PHE A 71 -5.85 -4.29 -7.54
C PHE A 71 -5.66 -3.44 -6.28
N ALA A 72 -4.61 -3.77 -5.51
CA ALA A 72 -4.07 -3.01 -4.39
C ALA A 72 -5.14 -2.37 -3.48
N PRO A 73 -6.06 -3.13 -2.87
CA PRO A 73 -7.06 -2.56 -1.99
C PRO A 73 -6.45 -2.10 -0.67
N GLU A 74 -6.74 -0.87 -0.29
CA GLU A 74 -6.38 -0.30 1.00
C GLU A 74 -7.60 -0.03 1.88
N LEU A 75 -7.52 -0.46 3.14
CA LEU A 75 -8.58 -0.34 4.15
C LEU A 75 -8.38 0.90 5.03
N HIS A 76 -9.28 1.86 4.97
CA HIS A 76 -9.21 3.10 5.70
C HIS A 76 -10.45 3.34 6.57
N ARG A 77 -10.26 3.96 7.75
CA ARG A 77 -11.36 4.43 8.59
C ARG A 77 -11.44 5.95 8.52
N LEU A 78 -12.53 6.47 7.94
CA LEU A 78 -12.78 7.90 7.80
C LEU A 78 -14.15 8.22 8.40
N ASP A 79 -14.24 9.26 9.21
CA ASP A 79 -15.52 9.76 9.77
C ASP A 79 -16.38 8.64 10.37
N TRP A 80 -15.72 7.70 11.09
CA TRP A 80 -16.33 6.55 11.78
C TRP A 80 -16.84 5.42 10.87
N LYS A 81 -16.67 5.54 9.54
CA LYS A 81 -16.97 4.52 8.55
C LYS A 81 -15.72 3.86 8.00
N TRP A 82 -15.89 2.67 7.44
CA TRP A 82 -14.82 1.94 6.78
C TRP A 82 -14.93 2.08 5.27
N TYR A 83 -13.79 2.32 4.65
CA TYR A 83 -13.67 2.46 3.20
C TYR A 83 -12.55 1.55 2.70
N ILE A 84 -12.75 0.98 1.51
CA ILE A 84 -11.69 0.33 0.77
C ILE A 84 -11.53 1.08 -0.54
N TYR A 85 -10.29 1.52 -0.80
CA TYR A 85 -9.88 2.13 -2.06
C TYR A 85 -9.13 1.09 -2.85
N ALA A 86 -9.63 0.74 -4.05
CA ALA A 86 -9.05 -0.29 -4.89
C ALA A 86 -9.31 0.01 -6.36
N ALA A 87 -8.61 -0.66 -7.27
CA ALA A 87 -8.72 -0.41 -8.69
C ALA A 87 -9.21 -1.65 -9.45
N PRO A 88 -10.55 -1.87 -9.59
CA PRO A 88 -11.08 -2.93 -10.41
C PRO A 88 -10.87 -2.67 -11.89
N ASN A 89 -10.97 -3.71 -12.71
CA ASN A 89 -10.91 -3.62 -14.15
C ASN A 89 -12.30 -3.25 -14.73
N TYR A 90 -12.42 -2.06 -15.33
CA TYR A 90 -13.65 -1.57 -15.94
C TYR A 90 -13.81 -2.00 -17.40
N ASP A 91 -12.72 -2.01 -18.17
CA ASP A 91 -12.72 -2.46 -19.55
C ASP A 91 -11.29 -2.82 -20.00
N ARG A 92 -11.10 -4.04 -20.46
CA ARG A 92 -9.82 -4.58 -20.94
C ARG A 92 -8.69 -4.35 -19.91
N TRP A 93 -8.00 -3.21 -20.01
CA TRP A 93 -6.89 -2.84 -19.14
C TRP A 93 -7.14 -1.53 -18.36
N LEU A 94 -8.39 -1.03 -18.39
CA LEU A 94 -8.73 0.20 -17.70
C LEU A 94 -9.06 -0.09 -16.24
N HIS A 95 -8.08 0.11 -15.38
CA HIS A 95 -8.25 0.15 -13.94
C HIS A 95 -8.51 1.59 -13.49
N VAL A 96 -9.51 1.79 -12.64
CA VAL A 96 -9.85 3.11 -12.09
C VAL A 96 -10.09 2.98 -10.60
N MET A 97 -9.47 3.87 -9.82
CA MET A 97 -9.71 3.93 -8.39
C MET A 97 -11.20 4.01 -8.08
N THR A 98 -11.65 3.08 -7.28
CA THR A 98 -13.05 2.84 -6.92
C THR A 98 -13.17 2.78 -5.40
N VAL A 99 -14.28 3.23 -4.89
CA VAL A 99 -14.54 3.30 -3.45
C VAL A 99 -15.58 2.26 -3.05
N LEU A 100 -15.21 1.39 -2.13
CA LEU A 100 -16.15 0.54 -1.40
C LEU A 100 -16.38 1.14 -0.01
N GLU A 101 -17.60 1.11 0.47
CA GLU A 101 -17.99 1.64 1.78
C GLU A 101 -18.72 0.59 2.60
N CYS A 102 -18.38 0.50 3.88
CA CYS A 102 -19.09 -0.30 4.86
C CYS A 102 -19.68 0.61 5.94
N ASP A 103 -20.99 0.52 6.16
CA ASP A 103 -21.68 1.26 7.21
C ASP A 103 -21.56 0.61 8.59
N GLY A 104 -20.95 -0.59 8.66
CA GLY A 104 -20.73 -1.33 9.92
C GLY A 104 -19.60 -0.73 10.77
N GLU A 105 -19.66 -1.03 12.07
CA GLU A 105 -18.57 -0.66 13.01
C GLU A 105 -17.30 -1.52 12.80
N SER A 106 -17.46 -2.73 12.25
CA SER A 106 -16.37 -3.67 11.99
C SER A 106 -15.78 -3.48 10.60
N PRO A 107 -14.44 -3.48 10.45
CA PRO A 107 -13.81 -3.48 9.13
C PRO A 107 -14.13 -4.73 8.30
N CYS A 108 -14.56 -5.81 8.93
CA CYS A 108 -14.97 -7.06 8.28
C CYS A 108 -16.46 -7.10 7.91
N GLY A 109 -17.15 -5.96 7.90
CA GLY A 109 -18.54 -5.86 7.46
C GLY A 109 -18.66 -6.04 5.94
N ARG A 110 -19.91 -6.02 5.45
CA ARG A 110 -20.18 -6.04 4.01
C ARG A 110 -19.96 -4.65 3.41
N TYR A 111 -19.21 -4.59 2.32
CA TYR A 111 -18.95 -3.36 1.58
C TYR A 111 -19.88 -3.23 0.37
N GLU A 112 -20.26 -2.00 0.09
CA GLU A 112 -21.03 -1.61 -1.10
C GLU A 112 -20.15 -0.79 -2.03
N ASN A 113 -20.24 -1.06 -3.33
CA ASN A 113 -19.51 -0.29 -4.35
C ASN A 113 -20.18 1.07 -4.54
N ARG A 114 -19.44 2.14 -4.25
CA ARG A 114 -19.86 3.55 -4.44
C ARG A 114 -19.44 4.12 -5.79
N GLY A 115 -18.79 3.32 -6.63
CA GLY A 115 -18.34 3.72 -7.96
C GLY A 115 -16.93 4.27 -8.01
N MET A 116 -16.54 4.76 -9.18
CA MET A 116 -15.24 5.39 -9.41
C MET A 116 -15.05 6.59 -8.51
N MET A 117 -13.81 6.81 -8.05
CA MET A 117 -13.41 8.05 -7.40
C MET A 117 -13.72 9.23 -8.34
N ARG A 118 -14.63 10.12 -7.91
CA ARG A 118 -15.00 11.30 -8.70
C ARG A 118 -13.79 12.22 -8.88
N GLY A 119 -13.56 12.63 -10.13
CA GLY A 119 -12.37 13.36 -10.58
C GLY A 119 -11.32 12.46 -11.23
N LEU A 120 -11.45 11.13 -11.10
CA LEU A 120 -10.61 10.12 -11.77
C LEU A 120 -11.38 9.27 -12.78
N GLU A 121 -12.65 9.57 -13.05
CA GLU A 121 -13.47 8.79 -13.95
C GLU A 121 -12.81 8.62 -15.31
N ASN A 122 -12.81 7.39 -15.82
CA ASN A 122 -12.23 7.03 -17.13
C ASN A 122 -10.72 7.36 -17.28
N LYS A 123 -10.01 7.59 -16.16
CA LYS A 123 -8.56 7.74 -16.13
C LYS A 123 -7.95 6.50 -15.48
N TRP A 124 -6.98 5.90 -16.14
CA TRP A 124 -6.22 4.81 -15.53
C TRP A 124 -5.58 5.29 -14.23
N SER A 125 -5.97 4.66 -13.12
CA SER A 125 -5.51 5.01 -11.78
C SER A 125 -5.54 3.79 -10.87
N ILE A 126 -4.46 3.56 -10.11
CA ILE A 126 -4.29 2.44 -9.19
C ILE A 126 -3.60 2.90 -7.90
N ASP A 127 -3.49 2.02 -6.92
CA ASP A 127 -2.69 2.17 -5.70
C ASP A 127 -3.02 3.45 -4.92
N GLY A 128 -4.28 3.70 -4.70
CA GLY A 128 -4.71 4.92 -4.03
C GLY A 128 -4.65 4.82 -2.53
N THR A 129 -3.95 5.75 -1.88
CA THR A 129 -3.84 5.89 -0.42
C THR A 129 -4.27 7.26 0.07
N ILE A 130 -4.48 7.42 1.38
CA ILE A 130 -4.92 8.66 1.99
C ILE A 130 -3.80 9.27 2.82
N LEU A 131 -3.55 10.56 2.58
CA LEU A 131 -2.66 11.39 3.35
C LEU A 131 -3.47 12.47 4.09
N THR A 132 -3.18 12.69 5.37
CA THR A 132 -3.81 13.74 6.18
C THR A 132 -2.77 14.80 6.54
N TYR A 133 -3.07 16.07 6.26
CA TYR A 133 -2.22 17.20 6.61
C TYR A 133 -3.05 18.45 6.89
N GLY A 134 -2.75 19.17 7.97
CA GLY A 134 -3.45 20.41 8.33
C GLY A 134 -4.95 20.23 8.59
N GLY A 135 -5.39 19.06 9.00
CA GLY A 135 -6.80 18.73 9.20
C GLY A 135 -7.57 18.42 7.91
N GLU A 136 -6.90 18.42 6.77
CA GLU A 136 -7.45 18.11 5.46
C GLU A 136 -6.96 16.74 4.99
N ARG A 137 -7.70 16.12 4.07
CA ARG A 137 -7.35 14.84 3.45
C ARG A 137 -6.95 15.04 2.01
N TYR A 138 -5.97 14.25 1.59
CA TYR A 138 -5.44 14.21 0.24
C TYR A 138 -5.42 12.76 -0.23
N PHE A 139 -5.74 12.55 -1.48
CA PHE A 139 -5.63 11.27 -2.14
C PHE A 139 -4.32 11.24 -2.92
N VAL A 140 -3.52 10.21 -2.70
CA VAL A 140 -2.26 9.96 -3.42
C VAL A 140 -2.47 8.67 -4.21
N TRP A 141 -2.14 8.66 -5.49
CA TRP A 141 -2.37 7.49 -6.35
C TRP A 141 -1.35 7.39 -7.47
N THR A 142 -1.30 6.24 -8.12
CA THR A 142 -0.50 5.99 -9.32
C THR A 142 -1.33 6.18 -10.58
N SER A 143 -0.80 6.90 -11.55
CA SER A 143 -1.36 6.99 -12.91
C SER A 143 -0.23 7.15 -13.92
N CYS A 144 -0.30 6.41 -15.04
CA CYS A 144 0.74 6.47 -16.09
C CYS A 144 2.18 6.34 -15.55
N ALA A 145 2.37 5.48 -14.55
CA ALA A 145 3.66 5.21 -13.90
C ALA A 145 4.29 6.41 -13.15
N GLU A 146 3.46 7.38 -12.74
CA GLU A 146 3.83 8.53 -11.93
C GLU A 146 2.91 8.61 -10.69
N LEU A 147 3.37 9.22 -9.61
CA LEU A 147 2.55 9.49 -8.42
C LEU A 147 1.89 10.85 -8.51
N TYR A 148 0.63 10.87 -8.16
CA TYR A 148 -0.21 12.06 -8.14
C TYR A 148 -0.75 12.33 -6.74
N ILE A 149 -1.07 13.59 -6.46
CA ILE A 149 -1.77 14.02 -5.25
C ILE A 149 -2.85 15.04 -5.60
N ALA A 150 -3.99 14.96 -4.91
CA ALA A 150 -5.03 15.97 -4.93
C ALA A 150 -5.76 16.04 -3.59
N LYS A 151 -6.36 17.19 -3.26
CA LYS A 151 -7.22 17.30 -2.08
C LYS A 151 -8.50 16.46 -2.26
N MET A 152 -8.93 15.81 -1.21
CA MET A 152 -10.24 15.15 -1.15
C MET A 152 -11.32 16.17 -0.76
N ALA A 153 -12.46 16.15 -1.45
CA ALA A 153 -13.63 16.91 -1.05
C ALA A 153 -14.49 16.10 -0.06
N ASP A 154 -14.53 14.81 -0.24
CA ASP A 154 -15.21 13.80 0.56
C ASP A 154 -14.54 12.42 0.33
N PRO A 155 -14.95 11.33 1.01
CA PRO A 155 -14.34 10.01 0.81
C PRO A 155 -14.46 9.43 -0.62
N TYR A 156 -15.25 10.05 -1.48
CA TYR A 156 -15.55 9.55 -2.83
C TYR A 156 -14.99 10.45 -3.94
N SER A 157 -14.36 11.57 -3.61
CA SER A 157 -14.00 12.56 -4.62
C SER A 157 -12.73 13.33 -4.31
N ILE A 158 -11.97 13.61 -5.36
CA ILE A 158 -10.90 14.61 -5.35
C ILE A 158 -11.40 15.96 -5.86
N THR A 159 -10.74 17.04 -5.48
CA THR A 159 -11.10 18.40 -5.88
C THR A 159 -9.87 19.28 -6.08
N GLY A 160 -10.03 20.34 -6.86
CA GLY A 160 -9.02 21.38 -7.04
C GLY A 160 -7.82 20.94 -7.89
N LYS A 161 -6.63 21.33 -7.46
CA LYS A 161 -5.38 21.06 -8.17
C LYS A 161 -5.01 19.59 -8.07
N VAL A 162 -4.66 18.98 -9.19
CA VAL A 162 -4.01 17.68 -9.28
C VAL A 162 -2.53 17.92 -9.60
N THR A 163 -1.65 17.37 -8.77
CA THR A 163 -0.20 17.55 -8.91
C THR A 163 0.48 16.21 -9.14
N VAL A 164 1.42 16.16 -10.08
CA VAL A 164 2.40 15.08 -10.17
C VAL A 164 3.43 15.29 -9.07
N LEU A 165 3.47 14.38 -8.08
CA LEU A 165 4.45 14.43 -6.99
C LEU A 165 5.83 13.98 -7.44
N THR A 166 5.88 12.87 -8.18
CA THR A 166 7.12 12.29 -8.65
C THR A 166 6.90 11.43 -9.88
N LYS A 167 7.97 11.29 -10.65
CA LYS A 167 8.13 10.39 -11.81
C LYS A 167 9.51 9.75 -11.75
N PRO A 168 9.75 8.62 -12.43
CA PRO A 168 11.07 8.00 -12.49
C PRO A 168 12.13 8.94 -13.09
N GLU A 169 13.21 9.17 -12.34
CA GLU A 169 14.31 10.06 -12.78
C GLU A 169 15.69 9.59 -12.29
N TYR A 170 15.78 8.99 -11.11
CA TYR A 170 17.06 8.51 -10.58
C TYR A 170 17.45 7.14 -11.10
N ALA A 171 18.74 6.82 -11.04
CA ALA A 171 19.29 5.57 -11.58
C ALA A 171 18.64 4.31 -10.96
N PHE A 172 18.25 4.37 -9.68
CA PHE A 172 17.59 3.23 -9.03
C PHE A 172 16.16 2.99 -9.52
N GLU A 173 15.49 4.02 -10.06
CA GLU A 173 14.10 3.94 -10.53
C GLU A 173 13.99 3.54 -12.00
N THR A 174 15.08 3.54 -12.71
CA THR A 174 15.12 3.37 -14.18
C THR A 174 15.94 2.16 -14.62
N ARG A 175 16.17 1.22 -13.69
CA ARG A 175 16.93 -0.02 -13.98
C ARG A 175 16.16 -0.93 -14.95
N VAL A 176 14.86 -1.12 -14.65
CA VAL A 176 13.96 -1.95 -15.44
C VAL A 176 12.57 -1.32 -15.45
N GLY A 177 12.17 -0.76 -16.58
CA GLY A 177 10.95 0.02 -16.68
C GLY A 177 11.13 1.46 -16.20
N LEU A 178 10.06 2.24 -16.33
CA LEU A 178 9.97 3.63 -15.89
C LEU A 178 8.70 3.77 -15.07
N VAL A 179 8.71 3.28 -13.83
CA VAL A 179 7.52 3.21 -12.97
C VAL A 179 7.85 3.76 -11.59
N ASN A 180 6.98 4.65 -11.10
CA ASN A 180 6.78 4.92 -9.68
C ASN A 180 5.33 4.58 -9.35
N GLU A 181 5.11 3.69 -8.37
CA GLU A 181 3.78 3.20 -7.99
C GLU A 181 3.69 2.86 -6.49
N GLY A 182 2.54 2.39 -6.02
CA GLY A 182 2.36 1.86 -4.66
C GLY A 182 2.74 2.85 -3.55
N PRO A 183 2.20 4.08 -3.51
CA PRO A 183 2.51 5.04 -2.45
C PRO A 183 1.98 4.58 -1.10
N ALA A 184 2.80 4.63 -0.06
CA ALA A 184 2.44 4.35 1.31
C ALA A 184 2.88 5.49 2.24
N VAL A 185 1.95 6.05 3.01
CA VAL A 185 2.20 7.24 3.82
C VAL A 185 2.73 6.86 5.21
N LEU A 186 3.74 7.61 5.66
CA LEU A 186 4.35 7.51 6.98
C LEU A 186 4.34 8.86 7.69
N TYR A 187 4.14 8.84 8.99
CA TYR A 187 4.23 10.03 9.84
C TYR A 187 5.25 9.81 10.96
N LYS A 188 6.11 10.81 11.18
CA LYS A 188 6.99 10.84 12.34
C LYS A 188 7.13 12.26 12.83
N ASN A 189 6.70 12.52 14.08
CA ASN A 189 6.62 13.86 14.63
C ASN A 189 5.88 14.82 13.66
N ASP A 190 6.53 15.89 13.20
CA ASP A 190 5.95 16.83 12.23
C ASP A 190 6.28 16.50 10.77
N LYS A 191 6.94 15.37 10.50
CA LYS A 191 7.30 14.94 9.14
C LYS A 191 6.29 14.00 8.53
N ILE A 192 6.13 14.15 7.22
CA ILE A 192 5.33 13.25 6.38
C ILE A 192 6.26 12.66 5.32
N HIS A 193 6.20 11.34 5.19
CA HIS A 193 6.92 10.61 4.15
C HIS A 193 5.94 9.82 3.31
N ILE A 194 6.31 9.58 2.06
CA ILE A 194 5.65 8.63 1.17
C ILE A 194 6.74 7.67 0.67
N ALA A 195 6.70 6.42 1.12
CA ALA A 195 7.44 5.37 0.46
C ALA A 195 6.69 4.99 -0.82
N TYR A 196 7.41 4.75 -1.89
CA TYR A 196 6.83 4.35 -3.18
C TYR A 196 7.70 3.31 -3.84
N SER A 197 7.10 2.50 -4.69
CA SER A 197 7.82 1.47 -5.43
C SER A 197 8.35 2.00 -6.75
N ALA A 198 9.48 1.48 -7.18
CA ALA A 198 10.15 1.85 -8.42
C ALA A 198 10.57 0.61 -9.22
N ASN A 199 10.67 0.77 -10.53
CA ASN A 199 10.90 -0.25 -11.57
C ASN A 199 9.64 -1.10 -11.90
N ASP A 200 9.81 -2.07 -12.79
CA ASP A 200 8.76 -3.03 -13.16
C ASP A 200 8.54 -4.01 -12.00
N SER A 201 7.30 -4.10 -11.52
CA SER A 201 6.92 -4.98 -10.40
C SER A 201 7.08 -6.48 -10.66
N ARG A 202 7.46 -6.88 -11.88
CA ARG A 202 7.80 -8.25 -12.26
C ARG A 202 9.28 -8.57 -12.12
N ASP A 203 10.11 -7.54 -11.91
CA ASP A 203 11.57 -7.68 -11.93
C ASP A 203 12.17 -7.67 -10.52
N ASP A 204 13.28 -8.34 -10.36
CA ASP A 204 14.02 -8.38 -9.10
C ASP A 204 14.54 -7.01 -8.66
N ALA A 205 14.67 -6.06 -9.59
CA ALA A 205 15.09 -4.68 -9.32
C ALA A 205 13.98 -3.82 -8.69
N TYR A 206 12.75 -4.34 -8.53
CA TYR A 206 11.68 -3.64 -7.82
C TYR A 206 12.15 -3.26 -6.42
N CYS A 207 11.92 -2.03 -5.99
CA CYS A 207 12.51 -1.47 -4.78
C CYS A 207 11.68 -0.27 -4.27
N LEU A 208 12.01 0.26 -3.09
CA LEU A 208 11.36 1.45 -2.56
C LEU A 208 12.24 2.69 -2.69
N GLY A 209 11.62 3.79 -3.13
CA GLY A 209 12.08 5.16 -2.97
C GLY A 209 11.31 5.87 -1.85
N LEU A 210 11.70 7.10 -1.53
CA LEU A 210 11.10 7.90 -0.47
C LEU A 210 10.93 9.34 -0.90
N LEU A 211 9.74 9.90 -0.68
CA LEU A 211 9.46 11.31 -0.70
C LEU A 211 9.31 11.81 0.74
N THR A 212 9.87 12.99 1.05
CA THR A 212 9.73 13.65 2.35
C THR A 212 9.19 15.06 2.15
N PHE A 213 8.08 15.36 2.81
CA PHE A 213 7.49 16.70 2.80
C PHE A 213 8.30 17.67 3.66
N CYS A 214 8.69 18.80 3.08
CA CYS A 214 9.54 19.81 3.72
C CYS A 214 8.74 20.99 4.30
N GLY A 215 7.41 20.89 4.32
CA GLY A 215 6.51 21.96 4.76
C GLY A 215 6.01 22.86 3.63
N GLY A 216 5.04 23.72 3.94
CA GLY A 216 4.40 24.59 2.96
C GLY A 216 3.12 24.02 2.37
N ASP A 217 2.83 24.29 1.10
CA ASP A 217 1.68 23.72 0.40
C ASP A 217 2.01 22.27 -0.03
N ILE A 218 1.25 21.32 0.47
CA ILE A 218 1.46 19.90 0.22
C ILE A 218 1.20 19.50 -1.25
N LEU A 219 0.46 20.36 -1.98
CA LEU A 219 0.19 20.19 -3.41
C LEU A 219 1.28 20.80 -4.32
N GLU A 220 2.35 21.36 -3.76
CA GLU A 220 3.50 21.80 -4.52
C GLU A 220 4.61 20.76 -4.51
N ALA A 221 4.90 20.16 -5.68
CA ALA A 221 5.92 19.10 -5.80
C ALA A 221 7.31 19.56 -5.32
N SER A 222 7.64 20.87 -5.47
CA SER A 222 8.89 21.44 -4.98
C SER A 222 9.03 21.48 -3.45
N ASN A 223 7.95 21.21 -2.71
CA ASN A 223 7.95 21.11 -1.26
C ASN A 223 8.20 19.66 -0.78
N TRP A 224 8.46 18.76 -1.71
CA TRP A 224 8.83 17.39 -1.45
C TRP A 224 10.26 17.13 -1.89
N THR A 225 11.07 16.53 -1.03
CA THR A 225 12.38 16.00 -1.40
C THR A 225 12.28 14.51 -1.71
N LYS A 226 13.04 14.07 -2.69
CA LYS A 226 13.08 12.68 -3.15
C LYS A 226 14.43 12.05 -2.86
N SER A 227 14.46 10.83 -2.35
CA SER A 227 15.70 10.08 -2.15
C SER A 227 16.39 9.81 -3.48
N GLU A 228 17.70 10.07 -3.55
CA GLU A 228 18.52 9.83 -4.76
C GLU A 228 18.89 8.34 -4.92
N HIS A 229 18.64 7.54 -3.89
CA HIS A 229 18.92 6.10 -3.82
C HIS A 229 17.72 5.35 -3.30
N ALA A 230 17.62 4.07 -3.64
CA ALA A 230 16.62 3.19 -3.05
C ALA A 230 16.80 3.14 -1.53
N VAL A 231 15.70 3.26 -0.79
CA VAL A 231 15.69 3.16 0.67
C VAL A 231 15.44 1.72 1.15
N PHE A 232 15.01 0.86 0.23
CA PHE A 232 14.79 -0.57 0.48
C PHE A 232 14.87 -1.33 -0.84
N GLU A 233 15.79 -2.28 -0.96
CA GLU A 233 16.03 -3.03 -2.20
C GLU A 233 16.45 -4.48 -1.90
N GLN A 234 16.46 -5.30 -2.94
CA GLN A 234 16.79 -6.73 -2.90
C GLN A 234 18.09 -7.07 -2.17
N THR A 235 18.15 -8.30 -1.67
CA THR A 235 19.37 -8.95 -1.16
C THR A 235 19.79 -10.08 -2.09
N ALA A 236 20.76 -10.91 -1.67
CA ALA A 236 21.13 -12.11 -2.41
C ALA A 236 20.07 -13.23 -2.35
N GLU A 237 19.07 -13.14 -1.45
CA GLU A 237 18.10 -14.20 -1.17
C GLU A 237 16.64 -13.74 -1.23
N ILE A 238 16.39 -12.43 -1.23
CA ILE A 238 15.05 -11.81 -1.26
C ILE A 238 15.03 -10.79 -2.39
N PHE A 239 14.14 -10.99 -3.37
CA PHE A 239 14.13 -10.28 -4.64
C PHE A 239 12.88 -9.42 -4.83
N GLY A 240 13.02 -8.26 -5.47
CA GLY A 240 11.94 -7.37 -5.83
C GLY A 240 11.05 -6.95 -4.64
N PRO A 241 11.62 -6.48 -3.51
CA PRO A 241 10.82 -6.02 -2.38
C PRO A 241 10.15 -4.69 -2.71
N GLY A 242 8.84 -4.60 -2.50
CA GLY A 242 8.12 -3.35 -2.76
C GLY A 242 6.66 -3.41 -2.40
N HIS A 243 5.92 -2.41 -2.84
CA HIS A 243 4.49 -2.16 -2.59
C HIS A 243 4.14 -2.46 -1.13
N CYS A 244 4.52 -1.55 -0.26
CA CYS A 244 4.48 -1.75 1.18
C CYS A 244 3.29 -1.05 1.84
N SER A 245 3.01 -1.47 3.07
CA SER A 245 2.21 -0.74 4.04
C SER A 245 2.92 -0.71 5.39
N PHE A 246 2.41 0.08 6.32
CA PHE A 246 3.03 0.26 7.64
C PHE A 246 2.04 -0.05 8.75
N THR A 247 2.54 -0.67 9.81
CA THR A 247 1.76 -0.99 11.00
C THR A 247 2.64 -0.93 12.24
N THR A 248 2.07 -1.09 13.43
CA THR A 248 2.82 -1.13 14.68
C THR A 248 2.59 -2.44 15.43
N VAL A 249 3.60 -2.87 16.18
CA VAL A 249 3.50 -4.01 17.09
C VAL A 249 3.87 -3.55 18.50
N THR A 250 3.06 -3.90 19.50
CA THR A 250 3.40 -3.61 20.90
C THR A 250 4.24 -4.74 21.49
N LYS A 251 5.49 -4.44 21.85
CA LYS A 251 6.39 -5.37 22.55
C LYS A 251 6.84 -4.77 23.86
N GLY A 252 6.59 -5.45 24.97
CA GLY A 252 7.03 -4.97 26.30
C GLY A 252 6.41 -3.64 26.73
N GLY A 253 5.30 -3.22 26.13
CA GLY A 253 4.65 -1.92 26.39
C GLY A 253 5.13 -0.79 25.47
N GLU A 254 6.06 -1.07 24.55
CA GLU A 254 6.54 -0.11 23.55
C GLU A 254 5.94 -0.44 22.18
N GLU A 255 5.60 0.61 21.42
CA GLU A 255 5.17 0.49 20.03
C GLU A 255 6.39 0.49 19.10
N ILE A 256 6.51 -0.55 18.28
CA ILE A 256 7.56 -0.71 17.28
C ILE A 256 6.91 -0.63 15.89
N ASP A 257 7.49 0.20 15.03
CA ASP A 257 7.04 0.36 13.66
C ASP A 257 7.50 -0.82 12.80
N TYR A 258 6.58 -1.34 11.96
CA TYR A 258 6.82 -2.43 11.03
C TYR A 258 6.46 -2.03 9.61
N ILE A 259 7.32 -2.41 8.67
CA ILE A 259 7.02 -2.43 7.25
C ILE A 259 6.47 -3.80 6.87
N VAL A 260 5.37 -3.81 6.12
CA VAL A 260 4.78 -4.99 5.47
C VAL A 260 4.95 -4.82 3.98
N TYR A 261 5.53 -5.78 3.28
CA TYR A 261 5.87 -5.66 1.87
C TYR A 261 5.76 -7.00 1.15
N HIS A 262 5.61 -7.00 -0.16
CA HIS A 262 5.81 -8.24 -0.91
C HIS A 262 7.24 -8.38 -1.40
N ALA A 263 7.70 -9.61 -1.55
CA ALA A 263 8.98 -9.96 -2.16
C ALA A 263 8.98 -11.40 -2.67
N ASN A 264 9.95 -11.73 -3.52
CA ASN A 264 10.15 -13.05 -4.10
C ASN A 264 11.30 -13.79 -3.42
N LEU A 265 11.17 -15.12 -3.29
CA LEU A 265 12.22 -16.03 -2.80
C LEU A 265 13.07 -16.62 -3.92
N VAL A 266 12.62 -16.49 -5.15
CA VAL A 266 13.29 -17.00 -6.35
C VAL A 266 13.44 -15.86 -7.34
N SER A 267 14.67 -15.60 -7.77
CA SER A 267 14.99 -14.60 -8.79
C SER A 267 14.21 -14.89 -10.09
N GLY A 268 13.64 -13.84 -10.68
CA GLY A 268 12.89 -13.93 -11.93
C GLY A 268 11.51 -14.57 -11.85
N SER A 269 10.97 -14.84 -10.66
CA SER A 269 9.63 -15.43 -10.51
C SER A 269 8.49 -14.44 -10.81
N GLY A 270 8.76 -13.16 -10.87
CA GLY A 270 7.78 -12.14 -11.24
C GLY A 270 6.58 -12.09 -10.30
N TRP A 271 5.39 -11.84 -10.82
CA TRP A 271 4.19 -11.75 -10.01
C TRP A 271 3.78 -13.06 -9.32
N ASN A 272 4.16 -14.21 -9.91
CA ASN A 272 3.77 -15.53 -9.41
C ASN A 272 4.59 -16.00 -8.21
N GLY A 273 5.61 -15.26 -7.80
CA GLY A 273 6.47 -15.64 -6.67
C GLY A 273 6.33 -14.73 -5.45
N ARG A 274 5.46 -13.72 -5.49
CA ARG A 274 5.31 -12.75 -4.41
C ARG A 274 4.83 -13.41 -3.13
N ASN A 275 5.47 -13.08 -2.03
CA ASN A 275 5.13 -13.50 -0.68
C ASN A 275 5.03 -12.25 0.20
N VAL A 276 4.27 -12.30 1.29
CA VAL A 276 4.20 -11.19 2.25
C VAL A 276 5.26 -11.34 3.32
N PHE A 277 6.04 -10.30 3.51
CA PHE A 277 7.09 -10.16 4.50
C PHE A 277 6.78 -9.04 5.47
N VAL A 278 7.34 -9.11 6.67
CA VAL A 278 7.31 -8.06 7.68
C VAL A 278 8.67 -7.92 8.32
N GLN A 279 9.00 -6.71 8.73
CA GLN A 279 10.15 -6.47 9.60
C GLN A 279 10.00 -5.16 10.37
N PRO A 280 10.61 -5.04 11.57
CA PRO A 280 10.68 -3.77 12.26
C PRO A 280 11.58 -2.80 11.50
N PHE A 281 11.31 -1.51 11.66
CA PHE A 281 12.21 -0.46 11.21
C PHE A 281 12.35 0.62 12.28
N THR A 282 13.38 1.45 12.16
CA THR A 282 13.71 2.52 13.09
C THR A 282 13.68 3.88 12.40
N TRP A 283 13.87 4.91 13.16
CA TRP A 283 13.97 6.29 12.70
C TRP A 283 15.34 6.84 13.07
N ASP A 284 15.94 7.61 12.18
CA ASP A 284 17.18 8.30 12.48
C ASP A 284 16.95 9.61 13.28
N ALA A 285 18.03 10.35 13.55
CA ALA A 285 17.98 11.60 14.30
C ALA A 285 17.19 12.72 13.58
N ASP A 286 17.01 12.59 12.29
CA ASP A 286 16.26 13.51 11.43
C ASP A 286 14.83 13.01 11.13
N ASP A 287 14.31 12.05 11.91
CA ASP A 287 13.00 11.42 11.71
C ASP A 287 12.82 10.80 10.30
N MET A 288 13.91 10.33 9.69
CA MET A 288 13.85 9.57 8.44
C MET A 288 13.70 8.07 8.75
N PRO A 289 12.84 7.35 8.01
CA PRO A 289 12.68 5.91 8.23
C PRO A 289 13.93 5.15 7.77
N VAL A 290 14.40 4.24 8.61
CA VAL A 290 15.55 3.35 8.37
C VAL A 290 15.03 1.92 8.27
N PHE A 291 14.65 1.50 7.07
CA PHE A 291 14.03 0.18 6.83
C PHE A 291 15.02 -0.98 6.91
N GLY A 292 16.32 -0.72 6.80
CA GLY A 292 17.35 -1.77 6.73
C GLY A 292 17.35 -2.51 5.40
N LYS A 293 17.53 -3.83 5.45
CA LYS A 293 17.45 -4.71 4.28
C LYS A 293 16.38 -5.77 4.50
N PRO A 294 15.74 -6.30 3.43
CA PRO A 294 14.84 -7.44 3.54
C PRO A 294 15.49 -8.61 4.29
N GLN A 295 14.75 -9.19 5.26
CA GLN A 295 15.26 -10.24 6.15
C GLN A 295 14.24 -11.33 6.42
N PHE A 296 14.72 -12.55 6.75
CA PHE A 296 13.86 -13.70 7.06
C PHE A 296 13.37 -13.74 8.49
N GLU A 297 14.18 -13.26 9.43
CA GLU A 297 13.92 -13.32 10.87
C GLU A 297 14.37 -12.01 11.52
N GLU A 298 13.82 -11.70 12.68
CA GLU A 298 14.31 -10.60 13.53
C GLU A 298 15.69 -10.97 14.09
N GLU A 299 16.71 -10.12 13.89
CA GLU A 299 18.06 -10.29 14.43
C GLU A 299 18.12 -10.02 15.95
#